data_d27c8011a85baf289a6b55259bd94861
#
_entry.id   d27c8011a85baf289a6b55259bd94861
#
_cell.length_a   1.000
_cell.length_b   1.000
_cell.length_c   1.000
_cell.angle_alpha   90.00
_cell.angle_beta   90.00
_cell.angle_gamma   90.00
#
_symmetry.space_group_name_H-M   'P 1'
#
loop_
_entity.id
_entity.type
_entity.pdbx_description
1 polymer ?
#
loop_
_entity_poly.entity_id
_entity_poly.type
_entity_poly.pdbx_seq_one_letter_code
_entity_poly.pdbx_strand_id
1 'polypeptide(L)'
;MLISKSKWLALLGGALLFSGSLLAQDNKALLDALVKKGILSPDEAKQIGQEVASGSTAAFASTSGGKYLKKLKIDGRLQAQYAGISTDIDGTAADPASTNHFFLRRVYLGAKADLINNWSLNFNYDFAGSTFDKAYLEWKYSKALVLDLGFRKVNFGYEESYTSSGSLKAIERSPATRYFVESNNGRRLGAGSYRTGLFLDGEQNGFFYGVALTNPERDESAAGVVSAGGNSTNNLAYWANAGYGGKFDAGAYKLGANVGFLPDQAATPGSGRDLTVYNVFADVNVHDFELEGGLFWSDNPGGRVSGRDAKSWAYWIQPSYKFGQFEAVVRYSAVDSGGRGVNLSDTTRSAPGGGTMDKADEWYIGGNWYINGNNTKFQLGYVHAESKDQIGGAPGKATAEGIRSQMQVNF
;
A
#
# COMPACT_ATOMS: atom_id res chain seq x y z
N MET A 1 20.63 25.55 -22.65
CA MET A 1 19.54 24.56 -22.53
C MET A 1 20.15 23.26 -22.05
N LEU A 2 20.27 23.09 -20.74
CA LEU A 2 20.92 21.94 -20.11
C LEU A 2 19.85 20.87 -19.86
N ILE A 3 19.87 19.80 -20.65
CA ILE A 3 19.03 18.62 -20.45
C ILE A 3 19.58 17.88 -19.22
N SER A 4 18.80 17.81 -18.18
CA SER A 4 19.12 17.15 -16.91
C SER A 4 19.52 15.68 -17.14
N LYS A 5 20.68 15.28 -16.60
CA LYS A 5 21.23 13.92 -16.67
C LYS A 5 20.35 12.83 -16.06
N SER A 6 19.27 13.20 -15.35
CA SER A 6 18.33 12.27 -14.71
C SER A 6 17.40 11.53 -15.68
N LYS A 7 17.20 12.04 -16.91
CA LYS A 7 16.31 11.41 -17.91
C LYS A 7 16.91 10.23 -18.64
N TRP A 8 18.23 10.05 -18.61
CA TRP A 8 18.92 8.93 -19.26
C TRP A 8 18.95 7.65 -18.43
N LEU A 9 18.88 7.74 -17.11
CA LEU A 9 18.80 6.56 -16.24
C LEU A 9 17.45 5.83 -16.34
N ALA A 10 16.37 6.56 -16.62
CA ALA A 10 15.04 5.96 -16.80
C ALA A 10 14.91 5.17 -18.12
N LEU A 11 15.66 5.55 -19.17
CA LEU A 11 15.65 4.85 -20.47
C LEU A 11 16.48 3.56 -20.45
N LEU A 12 17.51 3.46 -19.64
CA LEU A 12 18.31 2.25 -19.47
C LEU A 12 17.62 1.17 -18.63
N GLY A 13 16.76 1.57 -17.68
CA GLY A 13 15.94 0.64 -16.88
C GLY A 13 14.82 -0.02 -17.70
N GLY A 14 14.25 0.67 -18.68
CA GLY A 14 13.15 0.17 -19.51
C GLY A 14 13.55 -0.90 -20.55
N ALA A 15 14.81 -0.90 -20.99
CA ALA A 15 15.28 -1.84 -22.00
C ALA A 15 15.63 -3.25 -21.45
N LEU A 16 15.75 -3.39 -20.12
CA LEU A 16 16.06 -4.66 -19.47
C LEU A 16 14.82 -5.50 -19.10
N LEU A 17 13.62 -4.97 -19.27
CA LEU A 17 12.39 -5.64 -18.82
C LEU A 17 11.68 -6.50 -19.89
N PHE A 18 12.14 -6.49 -21.15
CA PHE A 18 11.49 -7.22 -22.25
C PHE A 18 12.13 -8.56 -22.65
N SER A 19 13.12 -9.06 -21.91
CA SER A 19 13.85 -10.27 -22.28
C SER A 19 13.58 -11.51 -21.41
N GLY A 20 12.42 -11.58 -20.77
CA GLY A 20 12.06 -12.68 -19.85
C GLY A 20 11.97 -14.09 -20.46
N SER A 21 11.90 -14.24 -21.77
CA SER A 21 11.84 -15.55 -22.44
C SER A 21 13.17 -15.99 -23.09
N LEU A 22 14.17 -15.12 -23.19
CA LEU A 22 15.49 -15.45 -23.69
C LEU A 22 16.47 -15.90 -22.59
N LEU A 23 16.21 -15.56 -21.33
CA LEU A 23 17.12 -15.82 -20.22
C LEU A 23 17.18 -17.29 -19.76
N ALA A 24 16.18 -18.11 -20.06
CA ALA A 24 16.18 -19.51 -19.65
C ALA A 24 17.14 -20.38 -20.49
N GLN A 25 17.43 -19.99 -21.73
CA GLN A 25 18.35 -20.69 -22.62
C GLN A 25 19.81 -20.26 -22.39
N ASP A 26 20.05 -19.01 -21.99
CA ASP A 26 21.38 -18.50 -21.71
C ASP A 26 21.95 -18.98 -20.37
N ASN A 27 21.09 -19.26 -19.36
CA ASN A 27 21.54 -19.70 -18.04
C ASN A 27 22.26 -21.06 -18.11
N LYS A 28 21.83 -21.99 -18.96
CA LYS A 28 22.49 -23.27 -19.10
C LYS A 28 23.87 -23.11 -19.73
N ALA A 29 23.98 -22.33 -20.80
CA ALA A 29 25.23 -22.04 -21.46
C ALA A 29 26.24 -21.32 -20.55
N LEU A 30 25.74 -20.43 -19.70
CA LEU A 30 26.54 -19.74 -18.67
C LEU A 30 27.03 -20.70 -17.59
N LEU A 31 26.15 -21.55 -17.06
CA LEU A 31 26.51 -22.57 -16.06
C LEU A 31 27.54 -23.56 -16.62
N ASP A 32 27.34 -24.04 -17.85
CA ASP A 32 28.29 -24.92 -18.52
C ASP A 32 29.67 -24.25 -18.76
N ALA A 33 29.68 -22.96 -19.09
CA ALA A 33 30.91 -22.17 -19.23
C ALA A 33 31.66 -21.98 -17.89
N LEU A 34 30.94 -21.81 -16.79
CA LEU A 34 31.49 -21.66 -15.43
C LEU A 34 32.07 -22.99 -14.93
N VAL A 35 31.42 -24.12 -15.23
CA VAL A 35 31.94 -25.47 -14.95
C VAL A 35 33.21 -25.72 -15.75
N LYS A 36 33.20 -25.39 -17.04
CA LYS A 36 34.37 -25.56 -17.92
C LYS A 36 35.58 -24.72 -17.50
N LYS A 37 35.34 -23.59 -16.83
CA LYS A 37 36.39 -22.72 -16.27
C LYS A 37 36.83 -23.14 -14.86
N GLY A 38 36.23 -24.19 -14.26
CA GLY A 38 36.53 -24.65 -12.91
C GLY A 38 36.06 -23.70 -11.79
N ILE A 39 35.15 -22.80 -12.12
CA ILE A 39 34.56 -21.85 -11.14
C ILE A 39 33.44 -22.50 -10.36
N LEU A 40 32.71 -23.43 -10.97
CA LEU A 40 31.66 -24.25 -10.35
C LEU A 40 31.94 -25.72 -10.58
N SER A 41 31.59 -26.56 -9.61
CA SER A 41 31.53 -28.00 -9.81
C SER A 41 30.28 -28.38 -10.64
N PRO A 42 30.28 -29.54 -11.34
CA PRO A 42 29.11 -30.01 -12.06
C PRO A 42 27.86 -30.15 -11.17
N ASP A 43 28.04 -30.52 -9.90
CA ASP A 43 26.93 -30.70 -8.93
C ASP A 43 26.35 -29.34 -8.48
N GLU A 44 27.19 -28.35 -8.25
CA GLU A 44 26.74 -26.97 -7.95
C GLU A 44 25.99 -26.36 -9.13
N ALA A 45 26.48 -26.53 -10.36
CA ALA A 45 25.79 -26.04 -11.55
C ALA A 45 24.42 -26.73 -11.76
N LYS A 46 24.31 -28.02 -11.45
CA LYS A 46 23.05 -28.78 -11.51
C LYS A 46 22.06 -28.32 -10.43
N GLN A 47 22.52 -28.06 -9.22
CA GLN A 47 21.74 -27.57 -8.10
C GLN A 47 21.21 -26.15 -8.40
N ILE A 48 22.04 -25.25 -8.88
CA ILE A 48 21.66 -23.91 -9.33
C ILE A 48 20.63 -24.00 -10.47
N GLY A 49 20.83 -24.88 -11.45
CA GLY A 49 19.90 -25.09 -12.54
C GLY A 49 18.52 -25.60 -12.08
N GLN A 50 18.47 -26.47 -11.06
CA GLN A 50 17.21 -26.94 -10.46
C GLN A 50 16.52 -25.87 -9.63
N GLU A 51 17.26 -25.06 -8.88
CA GLU A 51 16.71 -23.94 -8.11
C GLU A 51 16.14 -22.85 -9.03
N VAL A 52 16.78 -22.57 -10.16
CA VAL A 52 16.26 -21.64 -11.17
C VAL A 52 15.02 -22.19 -11.87
N ALA A 53 14.95 -23.50 -12.12
CA ALA A 53 13.79 -24.13 -12.77
C ALA A 53 12.57 -24.29 -11.84
N SER A 54 12.78 -24.36 -10.53
CA SER A 54 11.72 -24.54 -9.52
C SER A 54 11.18 -23.26 -8.88
N GLY A 55 11.80 -22.11 -9.16
CA GLY A 55 11.48 -20.84 -8.52
C GLY A 55 11.00 -19.77 -9.49
N SER A 56 9.72 -19.53 -9.50
CA SER A 56 9.11 -18.34 -10.12
C SER A 56 9.36 -17.07 -9.30
N THR A 57 10.61 -16.78 -9.01
CA THR A 57 11.06 -15.45 -8.56
C THR A 57 12.55 -15.40 -8.89
N ALA A 58 13.00 -14.42 -9.66
CA ALA A 58 14.40 -14.23 -10.00
C ALA A 58 15.23 -14.02 -8.72
N ALA A 59 15.67 -15.11 -8.12
CA ALA A 59 16.61 -15.07 -7.02
C ALA A 59 18.01 -15.01 -7.61
N PHE A 60 18.58 -13.84 -7.72
CA PHE A 60 20.01 -13.71 -7.94
C PHE A 60 20.71 -14.14 -6.63
N ALA A 61 21.05 -15.41 -6.51
CA ALA A 61 21.91 -15.86 -5.44
C ALA A 61 23.32 -15.38 -5.75
N SER A 62 23.75 -14.30 -5.13
CA SER A 62 25.17 -13.94 -5.09
C SER A 62 25.89 -14.93 -4.17
N THR A 63 26.59 -15.88 -4.76
CA THR A 63 27.44 -16.83 -4.02
C THR A 63 28.71 -16.21 -3.46
N SER A 64 28.98 -14.95 -3.77
CA SER A 64 30.12 -14.20 -3.23
C SER A 64 29.73 -13.09 -2.27
N GLY A 65 28.54 -13.18 -1.67
CA GLY A 65 28.19 -12.32 -0.57
C GLY A 65 29.24 -12.48 0.53
N GLY A 66 29.76 -11.38 1.03
CA GLY A 66 30.76 -11.41 2.09
C GLY A 66 30.26 -12.25 3.27
N LYS A 67 31.13 -12.57 4.21
CA LYS A 67 30.89 -13.40 5.42
C LYS A 67 29.52 -13.21 6.12
N TYR A 68 28.84 -12.11 5.85
CA TYR A 68 27.60 -11.70 6.53
C TYR A 68 26.32 -11.86 5.71
N LEU A 69 26.38 -11.94 4.37
CA LEU A 69 25.21 -12.05 3.49
C LEU A 69 24.93 -13.52 3.17
N LYS A 70 23.72 -13.99 3.53
CA LYS A 70 23.24 -15.35 3.25
C LYS A 70 22.47 -15.42 1.93
N LYS A 71 21.60 -14.43 1.68
CA LYS A 71 20.71 -14.42 0.51
C LYS A 71 20.39 -12.99 0.12
N LEU A 72 20.33 -12.73 -1.18
CA LEU A 72 19.80 -11.49 -1.74
C LEU A 72 18.62 -11.84 -2.65
N LYS A 73 17.50 -11.17 -2.45
CA LYS A 73 16.33 -11.18 -3.34
C LYS A 73 16.16 -9.80 -3.93
N ILE A 74 15.83 -9.75 -5.20
CA ILE A 74 15.40 -8.53 -5.88
C ILE A 74 13.97 -8.77 -6.31
N ASP A 75 13.09 -7.81 -6.08
CA ASP A 75 11.70 -7.85 -6.51
C ASP A 75 11.28 -6.50 -7.09
N GLY A 76 10.20 -6.51 -7.84
CA GLY A 76 9.68 -5.28 -8.42
C GLY A 76 8.21 -5.38 -8.79
N ARG A 77 7.63 -4.20 -9.05
CA ARG A 77 6.24 -4.07 -9.49
C ARG A 77 6.08 -2.89 -10.43
N LEU A 78 5.38 -3.12 -11.53
CA LEU A 78 4.85 -2.08 -12.39
C LEU A 78 3.32 -2.10 -12.31
N GLN A 79 2.71 -0.95 -12.04
CA GLN A 79 1.27 -0.74 -12.17
C GLN A 79 1.04 0.48 -13.07
N ALA A 80 0.50 0.25 -14.27
CA ALA A 80 0.05 1.29 -15.16
C ALA A 80 -1.48 1.37 -15.10
N GLN A 81 -2.00 2.56 -14.89
CA GLN A 81 -3.43 2.81 -14.75
C GLN A 81 -3.94 3.76 -15.82
N TYR A 82 -5.22 3.63 -16.13
CA TYR A 82 -6.04 4.64 -16.80
C TYR A 82 -7.16 5.08 -15.84
N ALA A 83 -7.48 6.37 -15.87
CA ALA A 83 -8.64 6.95 -15.19
C ALA A 83 -9.35 7.90 -16.12
N GLY A 84 -10.63 7.64 -16.38
CA GLY A 84 -11.57 8.53 -17.04
C GLY A 84 -12.72 8.81 -16.08
N ILE A 85 -12.66 9.95 -15.33
CA ILE A 85 -13.61 10.30 -14.26
C ILE A 85 -14.05 11.74 -14.46
N SER A 86 -15.35 11.97 -14.44
CA SER A 86 -15.98 13.29 -14.39
C SER A 86 -16.53 13.57 -13.00
N THR A 87 -16.68 14.83 -12.66
CA THR A 87 -17.35 15.29 -11.45
C THR A 87 -18.38 16.35 -11.84
N ASP A 88 -19.60 16.17 -11.38
CA ASP A 88 -20.71 17.12 -11.43
C ASP A 88 -20.89 17.73 -10.04
N ILE A 89 -21.09 19.05 -9.99
CA ILE A 89 -21.24 19.77 -8.72
C ILE A 89 -22.57 20.54 -8.75
N ASP A 90 -23.50 20.12 -7.91
CA ASP A 90 -24.81 20.77 -7.80
C ASP A 90 -24.68 22.27 -7.52
N GLY A 91 -25.40 23.07 -8.32
CA GLY A 91 -25.51 24.52 -8.11
C GLY A 91 -24.33 25.36 -8.63
N THR A 92 -23.37 24.75 -9.33
CA THR A 92 -22.32 25.51 -10.05
C THR A 92 -22.63 25.72 -11.51
N ALA A 93 -22.09 26.80 -12.07
CA ALA A 93 -22.24 27.10 -13.49
C ALA A 93 -21.28 26.28 -14.38
N ALA A 94 -20.25 25.69 -13.82
CA ALA A 94 -19.28 24.87 -14.53
C ALA A 94 -18.68 23.81 -13.59
N ASP A 95 -18.62 22.59 -14.11
CA ASP A 95 -17.96 21.48 -13.45
C ASP A 95 -16.45 21.53 -13.64
N PRO A 96 -15.67 20.89 -12.74
CA PRO A 96 -14.23 20.76 -12.94
C PRO A 96 -13.93 19.91 -14.18
N ALA A 97 -12.79 20.17 -14.82
CA ALA A 97 -12.34 19.40 -15.97
C ALA A 97 -12.21 17.92 -15.61
N SER A 98 -12.77 17.05 -16.45
CA SER A 98 -12.71 15.60 -16.26
C SER A 98 -11.27 15.09 -16.31
N THR A 99 -10.98 14.10 -15.50
CA THR A 99 -9.75 13.32 -15.61
C THR A 99 -9.87 12.35 -16.78
N ASN A 100 -8.88 12.32 -17.66
CA ASN A 100 -8.81 11.38 -18.77
C ASN A 100 -7.35 11.16 -19.15
N HIS A 101 -6.67 10.23 -18.47
CA HIS A 101 -5.24 10.00 -18.71
C HIS A 101 -4.75 8.62 -18.25
N PHE A 102 -3.64 8.20 -18.86
CA PHE A 102 -2.83 7.09 -18.39
C PHE A 102 -1.73 7.60 -17.48
N PHE A 103 -1.38 6.81 -16.46
CA PHE A 103 -0.29 7.15 -15.54
C PHE A 103 0.35 5.90 -14.93
N LEU A 104 1.59 6.04 -14.48
CA LEU A 104 2.27 5.02 -13.71
C LEU A 104 1.88 5.18 -12.23
N ARG A 105 1.15 4.22 -11.73
CA ARG A 105 0.65 4.25 -10.35
C ARG A 105 1.72 3.85 -9.36
N ARG A 106 2.52 2.83 -9.71
CA ARG A 106 3.67 2.35 -8.95
C ARG A 106 4.72 1.78 -9.89
N VAL A 107 5.96 2.09 -9.60
CA VAL A 107 7.13 1.49 -10.25
C VAL A 107 8.11 1.12 -9.14
N TYR A 108 7.95 -0.07 -8.57
CA TYR A 108 8.74 -0.55 -7.45
C TYR A 108 9.96 -1.33 -7.91
N LEU A 109 11.09 -1.05 -7.27
CA LEU A 109 12.25 -1.91 -7.27
C LEU A 109 12.71 -2.08 -5.83
N GLY A 110 12.81 -3.31 -5.39
CA GLY A 110 13.16 -3.67 -4.02
C GLY A 110 14.25 -4.70 -3.92
N ALA A 111 14.83 -4.77 -2.74
CA ALA A 111 15.78 -5.81 -2.37
C ALA A 111 15.56 -6.23 -0.92
N LYS A 112 15.69 -7.52 -0.66
CA LYS A 112 15.81 -8.09 0.67
C LYS A 112 17.11 -8.86 0.79
N ALA A 113 17.97 -8.44 1.73
CA ALA A 113 19.22 -9.09 2.05
C ALA A 113 19.06 -9.85 3.40
N ASP A 114 19.06 -11.17 3.34
CA ASP A 114 19.09 -12.01 4.56
C ASP A 114 20.55 -12.12 5.04
N LEU A 115 20.80 -11.73 6.28
CA LEU A 115 22.10 -11.68 6.91
C LEU A 115 22.25 -12.82 7.93
N ILE A 116 23.46 -12.96 8.49
CA ILE A 116 23.68 -13.87 9.63
C ILE A 116 22.90 -13.44 10.87
N ASN A 117 22.73 -14.35 11.84
CA ASN A 117 22.11 -14.11 13.14
C ASN A 117 20.66 -13.57 13.05
N ASN A 118 19.91 -14.04 12.05
CA ASN A 118 18.49 -13.71 11.83
C ASN A 118 18.19 -12.23 11.54
N TRP A 119 19.20 -11.49 11.11
CA TRP A 119 19.02 -10.14 10.59
C TRP A 119 18.65 -10.15 9.12
N SER A 120 17.86 -9.19 8.70
CA SER A 120 17.68 -8.88 7.27
C SER A 120 17.51 -7.37 7.04
N LEU A 121 17.95 -6.91 5.88
CA LEU A 121 17.73 -5.56 5.40
C LEU A 121 16.64 -5.60 4.32
N ASN A 122 15.61 -4.79 4.49
CA ASN A 122 14.50 -4.67 3.55
C ASN A 122 14.50 -3.27 2.96
N PHE A 123 14.45 -3.20 1.64
CA PHE A 123 14.46 -1.95 0.89
C PHE A 123 13.47 -2.05 -0.27
N ASN A 124 12.72 -0.99 -0.54
CA ASN A 124 11.89 -0.85 -1.73
C ASN A 124 11.68 0.63 -2.04
N TYR A 125 11.89 1.02 -3.29
CA TYR A 125 11.71 2.39 -3.77
C TYR A 125 10.64 2.46 -4.85
N ASP A 126 9.74 3.43 -4.75
CA ASP A 126 8.73 3.74 -5.75
C ASP A 126 9.20 4.88 -6.65
N PHE A 127 9.63 4.54 -7.86
CA PHE A 127 10.08 5.52 -8.85
C PHE A 127 8.95 6.40 -9.39
N ALA A 128 7.70 5.93 -9.36
CA ALA A 128 6.54 6.74 -9.77
C ALA A 128 6.21 7.81 -8.73
N GLY A 129 6.30 7.46 -7.46
CA GLY A 129 6.09 8.38 -6.34
C GLY A 129 7.34 9.14 -5.90
N SER A 130 8.52 8.76 -6.41
CA SER A 130 9.83 9.29 -5.98
C SER A 130 10.05 9.19 -4.47
N THR A 131 9.68 8.05 -3.88
CA THR A 131 9.66 7.86 -2.43
C THR A 131 9.98 6.42 -2.06
N PHE A 132 10.49 6.21 -0.84
CA PHE A 132 10.61 4.86 -0.29
C PHE A 132 9.22 4.25 -0.01
N ASP A 133 9.04 2.99 -0.41
CA ASP A 133 7.94 2.15 0.07
C ASP A 133 8.32 1.49 1.40
N LYS A 134 9.59 1.10 1.57
CA LYS A 134 10.16 0.62 2.83
C LYS A 134 11.68 0.70 2.83
N ALA A 135 12.25 0.92 4.00
CA ALA A 135 13.69 0.87 4.25
C ALA A 135 13.90 0.59 5.74
N TYR A 136 14.07 -0.68 6.11
CA TYR A 136 14.19 -1.08 7.51
C TYR A 136 15.10 -2.30 7.72
N LEU A 137 15.67 -2.38 8.92
CA LEU A 137 16.39 -3.52 9.44
C LEU A 137 15.42 -4.40 10.24
N GLU A 138 15.38 -5.69 9.95
CA GLU A 138 14.57 -6.69 10.64
C GLU A 138 15.46 -7.63 11.44
N TRP A 139 15.10 -7.90 12.69
CA TRP A 139 15.63 -9.00 13.48
C TRP A 139 14.51 -9.96 13.82
N LYS A 140 14.61 -11.17 13.27
CA LYS A 140 13.60 -12.20 13.46
C LYS A 140 14.09 -13.29 14.42
N TYR A 141 13.78 -13.16 15.71
CA TYR A 141 14.08 -14.17 16.68
C TYR A 141 13.25 -15.44 16.45
N SER A 142 11.93 -15.27 16.22
CA SER A 142 10.99 -16.34 15.92
C SER A 142 9.80 -15.76 15.14
N LYS A 143 8.79 -16.58 14.82
CA LYS A 143 7.51 -16.05 14.31
C LYS A 143 6.76 -15.22 15.35
N ALA A 144 6.94 -15.55 16.64
CA ALA A 144 6.29 -14.84 17.74
C ALA A 144 7.03 -13.56 18.16
N LEU A 145 8.23 -13.30 17.62
CA LEU A 145 9.00 -12.10 17.95
C LEU A 145 9.86 -11.66 16.77
N VAL A 146 9.42 -10.57 16.15
CA VAL A 146 10.09 -9.87 15.05
C VAL A 146 10.23 -8.41 15.46
N LEU A 147 11.44 -7.88 15.36
CA LEU A 147 11.75 -6.48 15.66
C LEU A 147 12.23 -5.80 14.39
N ASP A 148 11.59 -4.69 14.02
CA ASP A 148 11.99 -3.87 12.88
C ASP A 148 12.37 -2.47 13.33
N LEU A 149 13.42 -1.92 12.73
CA LEU A 149 13.87 -0.54 12.93
C LEU A 149 14.05 0.13 11.58
N GLY A 150 13.34 1.22 11.35
CA GLY A 150 13.43 2.01 10.12
C GLY A 150 12.07 2.43 9.59
N PHE A 151 11.96 2.60 8.28
CA PHE A 151 10.80 3.12 7.59
C PHE A 151 9.94 1.99 7.00
N ARG A 152 8.75 1.81 7.54
CA ARG A 152 7.75 0.85 7.02
C ARG A 152 6.33 1.28 7.41
N LYS A 153 5.35 0.53 6.93
CA LYS A 153 3.95 0.74 7.31
C LYS A 153 3.72 0.33 8.76
N VAL A 154 2.94 1.15 9.47
CA VAL A 154 2.32 0.74 10.73
C VAL A 154 1.16 -0.21 10.44
N ASN A 155 0.86 -1.12 11.36
CA ASN A 155 -0.25 -2.06 11.22
C ASN A 155 -1.58 -1.38 11.55
N PHE A 156 -2.11 -0.60 10.59
CA PHE A 156 -3.38 0.13 10.71
C PHE A 156 -4.17 0.08 9.40
N GLY A 157 -5.36 -0.54 9.45
CA GLY A 157 -6.25 -0.73 8.30
C GLY A 157 -5.89 -1.93 7.43
N TYR A 158 -6.89 -2.78 7.13
CA TYR A 158 -6.69 -4.03 6.38
C TYR A 158 -6.07 -3.81 5.00
N GLU A 159 -6.71 -2.98 4.15
CA GLU A 159 -6.24 -2.71 2.78
C GLU A 159 -4.85 -2.05 2.73
N GLU A 160 -4.41 -1.41 3.82
CA GLU A 160 -3.10 -0.76 3.85
C GLU A 160 -1.99 -1.68 4.34
N SER A 161 -2.23 -2.44 5.41
CA SER A 161 -1.18 -3.09 6.17
C SER A 161 -1.21 -4.61 6.10
N TYR A 162 -2.40 -5.20 5.96
CA TYR A 162 -2.60 -6.65 5.99
C TYR A 162 -2.75 -7.26 4.60
N THR A 163 -2.91 -6.43 3.57
CA THR A 163 -2.86 -6.85 2.17
C THR A 163 -1.85 -6.00 1.38
N SER A 164 -1.26 -6.60 0.37
CA SER A 164 -0.33 -5.91 -0.53
C SER A 164 -1.10 -5.06 -1.55
N SER A 165 -0.56 -3.90 -1.93
CA SER A 165 -1.10 -3.15 -3.07
C SER A 165 -1.10 -3.94 -4.40
N GLY A 166 -0.33 -5.02 -4.48
CA GLY A 166 -0.38 -5.95 -5.61
C GLY A 166 -1.49 -7.00 -5.51
N SER A 167 -2.07 -7.18 -4.33
CA SER A 167 -3.14 -8.15 -4.08
C SER A 167 -4.52 -7.52 -3.97
N LEU A 168 -4.62 -6.20 -4.00
CA LEU A 168 -5.91 -5.50 -3.98
C LEU A 168 -6.81 -6.01 -5.11
N LYS A 169 -8.07 -6.28 -4.77
CA LYS A 169 -9.10 -6.70 -5.72
C LYS A 169 -9.72 -5.52 -6.44
N ALA A 170 -10.07 -4.45 -5.74
CA ALA A 170 -10.36 -3.16 -6.37
C ALA A 170 -9.04 -2.48 -6.78
N ILE A 171 -9.07 -1.69 -7.86
CA ILE A 171 -7.88 -1.02 -8.42
C ILE A 171 -7.22 -0.09 -7.40
N GLU A 172 -8.01 0.64 -6.62
CA GLU A 172 -7.53 1.50 -5.54
C GLU A 172 -8.15 1.11 -4.20
N ARG A 173 -7.55 1.54 -3.09
CA ARG A 173 -8.10 1.38 -1.75
C ARG A 173 -9.43 2.09 -1.60
N SER A 174 -10.24 1.62 -0.68
CA SER A 174 -11.54 2.20 -0.37
C SER A 174 -11.44 3.66 0.09
N PRO A 175 -12.47 4.48 -0.12
CA PRO A 175 -12.60 5.78 0.50
C PRO A 175 -12.29 5.81 1.98
N ALA A 176 -12.81 4.85 2.74
CA ALA A 176 -12.57 4.71 4.17
C ALA A 176 -11.08 4.59 4.50
N THR A 177 -10.38 3.66 3.84
CA THR A 177 -8.94 3.50 4.02
C THR A 177 -8.17 4.74 3.59
N ARG A 178 -8.51 5.33 2.46
CA ARG A 178 -7.83 6.54 1.98
C ARG A 178 -7.99 7.72 2.93
N TYR A 179 -9.20 7.96 3.43
CA TYR A 179 -9.48 9.07 4.32
C TYR A 179 -8.77 8.94 5.68
N PHE A 180 -8.78 7.74 6.26
CA PHE A 180 -8.14 7.51 7.55
C PHE A 180 -6.62 7.35 7.47
N VAL A 181 -6.09 6.70 6.43
CA VAL A 181 -4.73 6.18 6.40
C VAL A 181 -3.76 7.04 5.57
N GLU A 182 -4.18 7.53 4.39
CA GLU A 182 -3.30 8.32 3.53
C GLU A 182 -2.91 9.65 4.19
N SER A 183 -1.78 10.20 3.79
CA SER A 183 -1.17 11.40 4.37
C SER A 183 -2.16 12.52 4.64
N ASN A 184 -2.02 13.15 5.78
CA ASN A 184 -2.83 14.30 6.19
C ASN A 184 -2.64 15.45 5.20
N ASN A 185 -3.74 15.94 4.65
CA ASN A 185 -3.80 17.09 3.74
C ASN A 185 -4.68 18.22 4.29
N GLY A 186 -4.90 18.23 5.60
CA GLY A 186 -5.81 19.13 6.30
C GLY A 186 -7.25 18.58 6.40
N ARG A 187 -7.62 17.57 5.62
CA ARG A 187 -8.92 16.85 5.70
C ARG A 187 -8.71 15.40 6.07
N ARG A 188 -7.96 14.63 5.27
CA ARG A 188 -7.59 13.25 5.63
C ARG A 188 -6.85 13.21 6.96
N LEU A 189 -7.04 12.14 7.72
CA LEU A 189 -6.49 12.01 9.07
C LEU A 189 -4.99 11.70 9.10
N GLY A 190 -4.47 11.02 8.07
CA GLY A 190 -3.07 10.65 8.05
C GLY A 190 -2.68 9.62 9.13
N ALA A 191 -3.64 8.83 9.57
CA ALA A 191 -3.51 7.98 10.74
C ALA A 191 -3.01 6.57 10.39
N GLY A 192 -2.11 6.44 9.47
CA GLY A 192 -1.60 5.13 9.07
C GLY A 192 -0.46 5.27 8.08
N SER A 193 -0.31 4.24 7.20
CA SER A 193 0.73 4.24 6.18
C SER A 193 2.15 4.16 6.76
N TYR A 194 3.10 4.78 6.11
CA TYR A 194 4.52 4.63 6.41
C TYR A 194 4.97 5.56 7.53
N ARG A 195 5.83 5.02 8.42
CA ARG A 195 6.47 5.77 9.51
C ARG A 195 7.88 5.25 9.74
N THR A 196 8.76 6.14 10.16
CA THR A 196 10.06 5.76 10.71
C THR A 196 9.89 5.48 12.19
N GLY A 197 10.39 4.33 12.64
CA GLY A 197 10.24 3.94 14.04
C GLY A 197 10.74 2.56 14.37
N LEU A 198 10.34 2.11 15.56
CA LEU A 198 10.58 0.78 16.11
C LEU A 198 9.26 0.01 16.11
N PHE A 199 9.29 -1.21 15.60
CA PHE A 199 8.13 -2.08 15.48
C PHE A 199 8.44 -3.43 16.09
N LEU A 200 7.52 -3.97 16.86
CA LEU A 200 7.55 -5.31 17.38
C LEU A 200 6.29 -6.03 16.92
N ASP A 201 6.45 -7.11 16.18
CA ASP A 201 5.36 -7.93 15.66
C ASP A 201 5.53 -9.39 16.06
N GLY A 202 4.43 -10.11 16.14
CA GLY A 202 4.44 -11.54 16.42
C GLY A 202 3.22 -12.27 15.91
N GLU A 203 3.41 -13.56 15.65
CA GLU A 203 2.33 -14.47 15.28
C GLU A 203 2.56 -15.83 15.94
N GLN A 204 1.53 -16.36 16.61
CA GLN A 204 1.55 -17.67 17.22
C GLN A 204 0.16 -18.32 17.21
N ASN A 205 0.05 -19.53 16.65
CA ASN A 205 -1.19 -20.31 16.60
C ASN A 205 -2.38 -19.54 15.99
N GLY A 206 -2.13 -18.75 14.95
CA GLY A 206 -3.13 -17.92 14.29
C GLY A 206 -3.39 -16.56 14.96
N PHE A 207 -2.97 -16.38 16.21
CA PHE A 207 -3.01 -15.08 16.86
C PHE A 207 -1.83 -14.21 16.39
N PHE A 208 -2.12 -13.01 15.86
CA PHE A 208 -1.11 -12.03 15.49
C PHE A 208 -1.28 -10.76 16.32
N TYR A 209 -0.17 -10.10 16.60
CA TYR A 209 -0.12 -8.91 17.42
C TYR A 209 1.09 -8.05 17.07
N GLY A 210 1.02 -6.79 17.44
CA GLY A 210 2.14 -5.88 17.28
C GLY A 210 1.97 -4.60 18.07
N VAL A 211 3.10 -3.95 18.34
CA VAL A 211 3.17 -2.59 18.85
C VAL A 211 4.23 -1.82 18.08
N ALA A 212 4.05 -0.51 17.95
CA ALA A 212 5.05 0.32 17.33
C ALA A 212 5.17 1.68 18.04
N LEU A 213 6.39 2.20 18.01
CA LEU A 213 6.75 3.54 18.44
C LEU A 213 7.39 4.25 17.27
N THR A 214 6.75 5.31 16.76
CA THR A 214 7.16 5.93 15.50
C THR A 214 7.13 7.45 15.56
N ASN A 215 7.72 8.10 14.56
CA ASN A 215 7.40 9.49 14.30
C ASN A 215 5.90 9.63 14.01
N PRO A 216 5.24 10.72 14.40
CA PRO A 216 3.80 10.90 14.19
C PRO A 216 3.47 11.20 12.72
N GLU A 217 4.41 11.74 11.97
CA GLU A 217 4.28 12.08 10.56
C GLU A 217 4.99 11.06 9.67
N ARG A 218 4.59 11.02 8.40
CA ARG A 218 5.34 10.30 7.38
C ARG A 218 6.62 11.07 7.06
N ASP A 219 7.75 10.41 7.26
CA ASP A 219 9.04 10.88 6.77
C ASP A 219 9.87 9.71 6.24
N GLU A 220 10.10 9.74 4.94
CA GLU A 220 10.98 8.80 4.27
C GLU A 220 12.32 9.41 3.91
N SER A 221 12.49 10.71 4.17
CA SER A 221 13.62 11.37 3.63
C SER A 221 14.82 11.26 4.52
N ALA A 222 15.59 10.30 4.20
CA ALA A 222 16.95 10.29 4.71
C ALA A 222 17.73 11.54 4.38
N ALA A 223 17.29 12.22 3.36
CA ALA A 223 17.90 13.46 3.03
C ALA A 223 17.39 14.62 3.77
N GLY A 224 16.42 14.24 4.45
CA GLY A 224 15.91 15.16 4.89
C GLY A 224 15.92 15.91 5.80
N VAL A 225 16.10 15.44 6.14
CA VAL A 225 16.01 15.99 6.79
C VAL A 225 15.84 16.31 7.68
N VAL A 226 15.72 16.37 7.71
CA VAL A 226 15.34 17.05 8.14
C VAL A 226 15.34 17.18 9.35
N SER A 227 15.78 18.03 9.47
CA SER A 227 15.84 18.66 10.72
C SER A 227 14.86 18.18 11.73
N ALA A 228 13.78 17.80 11.32
CA ALA A 228 12.79 17.29 12.23
C ALA A 228 12.56 15.79 12.10
N GLY A 229 13.16 15.16 11.13
CA GLY A 229 13.00 13.73 10.98
C GLY A 229 11.57 13.27 10.91
N GLY A 230 10.68 14.03 10.30
CA GLY A 230 9.26 13.78 10.32
C GLY A 230 8.61 13.95 11.68
N ASN A 231 9.22 14.70 12.55
CA ASN A 231 8.71 14.97 13.89
C ASN A 231 8.76 16.46 14.20
N SER A 232 7.86 17.23 13.58
CA SER A 232 7.73 18.66 13.78
C SER A 232 7.23 19.04 15.18
N THR A 233 6.67 18.08 15.90
CA THR A 233 6.07 18.30 17.22
C THR A 233 6.93 17.85 18.39
N ASN A 234 8.04 17.16 18.11
CA ASN A 234 8.90 16.53 19.11
C ASN A 234 8.18 15.48 19.97
N ASN A 235 7.15 14.85 19.43
CA ASN A 235 6.39 13.77 20.04
C ASN A 235 6.59 12.47 19.28
N LEU A 236 6.23 11.32 19.86
CA LEU A 236 6.18 10.03 19.20
C LEU A 236 4.75 9.54 19.15
N ALA A 237 4.43 8.78 18.10
CA ALA A 237 3.15 8.12 17.96
C ALA A 237 3.24 6.65 18.40
N TYR A 238 2.13 6.13 18.92
CA TYR A 238 2.02 4.81 19.52
C TYR A 238 0.96 4.01 18.78
N TRP A 239 1.27 2.75 18.50
CA TRP A 239 0.39 1.86 17.74
C TRP A 239 0.30 0.52 18.45
N ALA A 240 -0.87 -0.08 18.38
CA ALA A 240 -1.07 -1.46 18.77
C ALA A 240 -2.06 -2.15 17.83
N ASN A 241 -1.84 -3.43 17.60
CA ASN A 241 -2.74 -4.27 16.84
C ASN A 241 -2.80 -5.67 17.42
N ALA A 242 -3.95 -6.31 17.27
CA ALA A 242 -4.13 -7.71 17.59
C ALA A 242 -5.21 -8.31 16.70
N GLY A 243 -5.12 -9.61 16.46
CA GLY A 243 -6.12 -10.32 15.70
C GLY A 243 -5.88 -11.82 15.64
N TYR A 244 -6.76 -12.50 14.96
CA TYR A 244 -6.72 -13.94 14.81
C TYR A 244 -7.05 -14.34 13.38
N GLY A 245 -6.28 -15.27 12.83
CA GLY A 245 -6.52 -15.90 11.55
C GLY A 245 -6.58 -17.42 11.69
N GLY A 246 -7.50 -18.04 10.98
CA GLY A 246 -7.70 -19.48 11.03
C GLY A 246 -8.14 -20.03 9.69
N LYS A 247 -8.13 -21.37 9.60
CA LYS A 247 -8.67 -22.13 8.49
C LYS A 247 -9.76 -23.04 8.98
N PHE A 248 -10.72 -23.29 8.13
CA PHE A 248 -11.77 -24.31 8.30
C PHE A 248 -11.93 -25.06 6.96
N ASP A 249 -12.72 -26.13 6.92
CA ASP A 249 -12.77 -27.04 5.76
C ASP A 249 -13.11 -26.32 4.44
N ALA A 250 -13.98 -25.32 4.49
CA ALA A 250 -14.44 -24.59 3.30
C ALA A 250 -13.64 -23.30 3.01
N GLY A 251 -12.70 -22.89 3.88
CA GLY A 251 -12.04 -21.62 3.68
C GLY A 251 -11.10 -21.16 4.79
N ALA A 252 -10.96 -19.84 4.89
CA ALA A 252 -10.12 -19.18 5.87
C ALA A 252 -10.75 -17.86 6.34
N TYR A 253 -10.31 -17.38 7.48
CA TYR A 253 -10.70 -16.07 7.97
C TYR A 253 -9.55 -15.35 8.65
N LYS A 254 -9.63 -14.03 8.68
CA LYS A 254 -8.74 -13.13 9.42
C LYS A 254 -9.55 -11.99 10.02
N LEU A 255 -9.46 -11.83 11.33
CA LEU A 255 -10.13 -10.77 12.08
C LEU A 255 -9.09 -9.99 12.84
N GLY A 256 -9.24 -8.67 12.93
CA GLY A 256 -8.27 -7.87 13.66
C GLY A 256 -8.78 -6.52 14.08
N ALA A 257 -8.07 -5.94 15.04
CA ALA A 257 -8.27 -4.60 15.56
C ALA A 257 -6.93 -3.86 15.65
N ASN A 258 -6.99 -2.56 15.41
CA ASN A 258 -5.86 -1.67 15.46
C ASN A 258 -6.22 -0.39 16.23
N VAL A 259 -5.25 0.18 16.92
CA VAL A 259 -5.36 1.50 17.55
C VAL A 259 -4.08 2.30 17.28
N GLY A 260 -4.23 3.60 17.10
CA GLY A 260 -3.13 4.55 16.99
C GLY A 260 -3.40 5.79 17.84
N PHE A 261 -2.39 6.24 18.57
CA PHE A 261 -2.39 7.50 19.29
C PHE A 261 -1.28 8.40 18.72
N LEU A 262 -1.67 9.53 18.14
CA LEU A 262 -0.80 10.46 17.43
C LEU A 262 -0.88 11.83 18.11
N PRO A 263 0.04 12.14 19.02
CA PRO A 263 0.10 13.43 19.67
C PRO A 263 0.23 14.56 18.65
N ASP A 264 -0.54 15.62 18.87
CA ASP A 264 -0.50 16.85 18.09
C ASP A 264 -0.83 16.71 16.59
N GLN A 265 -1.62 15.70 16.23
CA GLN A 265 -1.98 15.39 14.84
C GLN A 265 -3.48 15.50 14.53
N ALA A 266 -4.31 15.99 15.46
CA ALA A 266 -5.76 16.00 15.27
C ALA A 266 -6.27 16.94 14.18
N ALA A 267 -5.68 18.11 14.05
CA ALA A 267 -6.07 19.09 13.03
C ALA A 267 -5.00 19.19 11.93
N THR A 268 -4.07 20.10 12.11
CA THR A 268 -2.82 20.17 11.35
C THR A 268 -1.69 19.80 12.31
N PRO A 269 -0.60 19.16 11.82
CA PRO A 269 0.55 18.88 12.65
C PRO A 269 1.04 20.15 13.37
N GLY A 270 1.36 20.04 14.66
CA GLY A 270 1.78 21.17 15.48
C GLY A 270 0.66 22.00 16.09
N SER A 271 -0.60 21.56 15.99
CA SER A 271 -1.74 22.31 16.55
C SER A 271 -2.00 22.12 18.05
N GLY A 272 -1.24 21.24 18.69
CA GLY A 272 -1.39 20.94 20.12
C GLY A 272 -2.60 20.08 20.47
N ARG A 273 -3.10 19.29 19.50
CA ARG A 273 -4.28 18.44 19.68
C ARG A 273 -4.02 17.01 19.22
N ASP A 274 -4.33 16.07 20.09
CA ASP A 274 -4.04 14.66 19.85
C ASP A 274 -5.10 14.00 18.96
N LEU A 275 -4.68 13.04 18.15
CA LEU A 275 -5.53 12.19 17.33
C LEU A 275 -5.47 10.76 17.85
N THR A 276 -6.61 10.20 18.22
CA THR A 276 -6.73 8.76 18.47
C THR A 276 -7.57 8.12 17.37
N VAL A 277 -7.11 7.00 16.84
CA VAL A 277 -7.76 6.28 15.76
C VAL A 277 -7.91 4.81 16.07
N TYR A 278 -8.98 4.24 15.59
CA TYR A 278 -9.32 2.84 15.78
C TYR A 278 -9.75 2.22 14.45
N ASN A 279 -9.46 0.95 14.31
CA ASN A 279 -9.94 0.15 13.18
C ASN A 279 -10.25 -1.28 13.65
N VAL A 280 -11.30 -1.84 13.10
CA VAL A 280 -11.57 -3.29 13.14
C VAL A 280 -11.79 -3.76 11.71
N PHE A 281 -11.40 -4.98 11.42
CA PHE A 281 -11.54 -5.56 10.09
C PHE A 281 -11.83 -7.05 10.12
N ALA A 282 -12.41 -7.52 9.04
CA ALA A 282 -12.63 -8.93 8.76
C ALA A 282 -12.30 -9.23 7.30
N ASP A 283 -11.73 -10.40 7.08
CA ASP A 283 -11.57 -11.05 5.79
C ASP A 283 -11.99 -12.51 5.94
N VAL A 284 -12.96 -12.94 5.17
CA VAL A 284 -13.50 -14.30 5.22
C VAL A 284 -13.59 -14.84 3.80
N ASN A 285 -12.89 -15.92 3.57
CA ASN A 285 -12.90 -16.64 2.31
C ASN A 285 -13.63 -17.99 2.48
N VAL A 286 -14.60 -18.28 1.61
CA VAL A 286 -15.35 -19.54 1.57
C VAL A 286 -15.39 -20.01 0.12
N HIS A 287 -14.63 -21.04 -0.21
CA HIS A 287 -14.42 -21.51 -1.59
C HIS A 287 -13.92 -20.34 -2.49
N ASP A 288 -14.70 -20.02 -3.51
CA ASP A 288 -14.41 -18.95 -4.47
C ASP A 288 -15.00 -17.60 -4.08
N PHE A 289 -15.76 -17.53 -2.99
CA PHE A 289 -16.33 -16.32 -2.44
C PHE A 289 -15.43 -15.75 -1.34
N GLU A 290 -15.19 -14.45 -1.37
CA GLU A 290 -14.46 -13.74 -0.32
C GLU A 290 -15.19 -12.46 0.06
N LEU A 291 -15.25 -12.18 1.34
CA LEU A 291 -15.83 -10.98 1.91
C LEU A 291 -14.78 -10.29 2.77
N GLU A 292 -14.38 -9.11 2.33
CA GLU A 292 -13.47 -8.23 3.06
C GLU A 292 -14.23 -6.99 3.57
N GLY A 293 -13.82 -6.45 4.72
CA GLY A 293 -14.41 -5.22 5.23
C GLY A 293 -13.65 -4.63 6.41
N GLY A 294 -13.94 -3.37 6.69
CA GLY A 294 -13.36 -2.66 7.82
C GLY A 294 -14.17 -1.47 8.25
N LEU A 295 -14.12 -1.19 9.55
CA LEU A 295 -14.71 -0.02 10.19
C LEU A 295 -13.58 0.79 10.82
N PHE A 296 -13.59 2.10 10.61
CA PHE A 296 -12.68 3.06 11.21
C PHE A 296 -13.47 4.08 12.01
N TRP A 297 -12.88 4.54 13.10
CA TRP A 297 -13.37 5.73 13.83
C TRP A 297 -12.22 6.46 14.48
N SER A 298 -12.43 7.73 14.76
CA SER A 298 -11.43 8.59 15.39
C SER A 298 -12.03 9.48 16.46
N ASP A 299 -11.19 9.83 17.42
CA ASP A 299 -11.40 10.95 18.31
C ASP A 299 -10.30 11.98 17.99
N ASN A 300 -10.74 13.15 17.53
CA ASN A 300 -9.86 14.24 17.14
C ASN A 300 -10.42 15.57 17.70
N PRO A 301 -10.17 15.81 18.99
CA PRO A 301 -10.66 16.99 19.67
C PRO A 301 -10.19 18.28 18.98
N GLY A 302 -11.14 19.19 18.82
CA GLY A 302 -10.93 20.45 18.15
C GLY A 302 -10.94 20.43 16.63
N GLY A 303 -10.95 19.24 16.02
CA GLY A 303 -11.12 19.04 14.59
C GLY A 303 -10.26 19.94 13.70
N ARG A 304 -10.73 20.18 12.48
CA ARG A 304 -10.13 21.15 11.56
C ARG A 304 -10.55 22.59 11.85
N VAL A 305 -11.78 22.78 12.33
CA VAL A 305 -12.31 24.09 12.67
C VAL A 305 -12.11 24.33 14.14
N SER A 306 -11.50 25.47 14.49
CA SER A 306 -11.25 25.84 15.88
C SER A 306 -12.52 25.75 16.72
N GLY A 307 -12.45 25.04 17.85
CA GLY A 307 -13.54 24.89 18.80
C GLY A 307 -14.57 23.81 18.49
N ARG A 308 -14.37 22.98 17.47
CA ARG A 308 -15.24 21.83 17.19
C ARG A 308 -14.47 20.54 17.26
N ASP A 309 -14.95 19.62 18.07
CA ASP A 309 -14.49 18.24 18.06
C ASP A 309 -15.02 17.57 16.81
N ALA A 310 -14.19 16.76 16.17
CA ALA A 310 -14.59 15.92 15.06
C ALA A 310 -14.43 14.45 15.44
N LYS A 311 -15.50 13.68 15.27
CA LYS A 311 -15.51 12.23 15.43
C LYS A 311 -15.77 11.62 14.08
N SER A 312 -14.72 11.46 13.31
CA SER A 312 -14.84 10.86 11.99
C SER A 312 -15.05 9.36 12.11
N TRP A 313 -15.85 8.80 11.23
CA TRP A 313 -16.00 7.36 11.08
C TRP A 313 -16.12 6.98 9.59
N ALA A 314 -15.73 5.78 9.26
CA ALA A 314 -15.82 5.28 7.91
C ALA A 314 -15.88 3.74 7.91
N TYR A 315 -16.50 3.17 6.88
CA TYR A 315 -16.49 1.74 6.66
C TYR A 315 -16.41 1.38 5.18
N TRP A 316 -16.05 0.16 4.94
CA TRP A 316 -16.10 -0.45 3.62
C TRP A 316 -16.44 -1.94 3.75
N ILE A 317 -17.07 -2.45 2.71
CA ILE A 317 -17.39 -3.86 2.53
C ILE A 317 -17.17 -4.24 1.08
N GLN A 318 -16.54 -5.37 0.83
CA GLN A 318 -16.13 -5.81 -0.49
C GLN A 318 -16.31 -7.30 -0.68
N PRO A 319 -17.49 -7.75 -1.14
CA PRO A 319 -17.63 -9.08 -1.65
C PRO A 319 -16.92 -9.25 -3.00
N SER A 320 -16.34 -10.43 -3.21
CA SER A 320 -15.79 -10.86 -4.49
C SER A 320 -16.06 -12.34 -4.74
N TYR A 321 -16.11 -12.70 -6.00
CA TYR A 321 -16.30 -14.09 -6.42
C TYR A 321 -15.35 -14.44 -7.57
N LYS A 322 -14.59 -15.50 -7.39
CA LYS A 322 -13.59 -15.96 -8.34
C LYS A 322 -14.16 -17.11 -9.20
N PHE A 323 -13.95 -17.04 -10.50
CA PHE A 323 -14.33 -18.08 -11.47
C PHE A 323 -13.18 -18.30 -12.46
N GLY A 324 -12.41 -19.34 -12.20
CA GLY A 324 -11.20 -19.64 -12.96
C GLY A 324 -10.14 -18.52 -12.83
N GLN A 325 -9.81 -17.90 -13.94
CA GLN A 325 -8.83 -16.79 -13.99
C GLN A 325 -9.49 -15.41 -13.79
N PHE A 326 -10.80 -15.35 -13.64
CA PHE A 326 -11.52 -14.10 -13.47
C PHE A 326 -12.08 -13.97 -12.06
N GLU A 327 -12.31 -12.74 -11.63
CA GLU A 327 -12.94 -12.41 -10.35
C GLU A 327 -13.83 -11.18 -10.55
N ALA A 328 -15.06 -11.27 -10.08
CA ALA A 328 -15.96 -10.13 -9.97
C ALA A 328 -15.83 -9.52 -8.59
N VAL A 329 -15.82 -8.19 -8.51
CA VAL A 329 -15.63 -7.42 -7.30
C VAL A 329 -16.67 -6.32 -7.21
N VAL A 330 -17.34 -6.22 -6.08
CA VAL A 330 -18.20 -5.08 -5.73
C VAL A 330 -17.69 -4.52 -4.41
N ARG A 331 -17.63 -3.20 -4.28
CA ARG A 331 -17.31 -2.54 -3.02
C ARG A 331 -18.24 -1.37 -2.78
N TYR A 332 -18.69 -1.25 -1.55
CA TYR A 332 -19.29 -0.04 -1.01
C TYR A 332 -18.43 0.50 0.12
N SER A 333 -18.24 1.82 0.15
CA SER A 333 -17.50 2.48 1.22
C SER A 333 -18.11 3.84 1.52
N ALA A 334 -18.20 4.20 2.79
CA ALA A 334 -18.72 5.48 3.24
C ALA A 334 -17.79 6.11 4.28
N VAL A 335 -17.76 7.43 4.28
CA VAL A 335 -16.97 8.29 5.17
C VAL A 335 -17.89 9.39 5.71
N ASP A 336 -17.88 9.58 7.01
CA ASP A 336 -18.42 10.73 7.71
C ASP A 336 -17.25 11.44 8.40
N SER A 337 -16.97 12.67 8.00
CA SER A 337 -15.83 13.43 8.52
C SER A 337 -16.07 14.01 9.92
N GLY A 338 -17.32 13.99 10.40
CA GLY A 338 -17.69 14.59 11.67
C GLY A 338 -17.44 16.09 11.76
N GLY A 339 -17.57 16.79 10.63
CA GLY A 339 -17.29 18.22 10.53
C GLY A 339 -15.86 18.60 10.20
N ARG A 340 -14.94 17.62 10.02
CA ARG A 340 -13.56 17.87 9.60
C ARG A 340 -13.47 18.25 8.13
N GLY A 341 -14.30 17.65 7.32
CA GLY A 341 -14.37 17.85 5.89
C GLY A 341 -13.77 16.72 5.07
N VAL A 342 -14.37 16.48 3.92
CA VAL A 342 -13.94 15.53 2.92
C VAL A 342 -14.19 16.11 1.52
N ASN A 343 -13.28 15.85 0.59
CA ASN A 343 -13.45 16.15 -0.83
C ASN A 343 -13.44 14.84 -1.61
N LEU A 344 -14.11 14.78 -2.75
CA LEU A 344 -14.09 13.57 -3.59
C LEU A 344 -12.67 13.08 -3.91
N SER A 345 -11.72 13.97 -4.13
CA SER A 345 -10.32 13.61 -4.36
C SER A 345 -9.63 13.00 -3.14
N ASP A 346 -10.16 13.22 -1.93
CA ASP A 346 -9.61 12.60 -0.70
C ASP A 346 -10.00 11.12 -0.61
N THR A 347 -11.15 10.76 -1.15
CA THR A 347 -11.74 9.42 -1.09
C THR A 347 -11.56 8.64 -2.39
N THR A 348 -11.86 9.25 -3.51
CA THR A 348 -11.80 8.62 -4.84
C THR A 348 -10.61 9.18 -5.63
N ARG A 349 -9.56 8.37 -5.81
CA ARG A 349 -8.35 8.80 -6.53
C ARG A 349 -8.69 9.24 -7.95
N SER A 350 -8.04 10.31 -8.43
CA SER A 350 -8.24 10.92 -9.74
C SER A 350 -9.65 11.49 -9.98
N ALA A 351 -10.54 11.49 -9.00
CA ALA A 351 -11.77 12.26 -9.11
C ALA A 351 -11.40 13.75 -9.06
N PRO A 352 -11.91 14.58 -10.00
CA PRO A 352 -11.84 16.02 -9.85
C PRO A 352 -12.51 16.46 -8.54
N GLY A 353 -11.98 17.51 -7.91
CA GLY A 353 -12.52 17.98 -6.64
C GLY A 353 -13.92 18.59 -6.77
N GLY A 354 -14.76 18.37 -5.77
CA GLY A 354 -16.16 18.84 -5.73
C GLY A 354 -16.47 19.78 -4.57
N GLY A 355 -15.47 20.44 -3.98
CA GLY A 355 -15.65 21.23 -2.76
C GLY A 355 -15.47 20.40 -1.49
N THR A 356 -15.57 21.06 -0.34
CA THR A 356 -15.42 20.39 0.96
C THR A 356 -16.78 20.08 1.55
N MET A 357 -17.11 18.82 1.66
CA MET A 357 -18.33 18.28 2.22
C MET A 357 -18.05 17.60 3.56
N ASP A 358 -19.06 17.11 4.23
CA ASP A 358 -18.93 16.38 5.49
C ASP A 358 -18.92 14.85 5.27
N LYS A 359 -19.64 14.38 4.27
CA LYS A 359 -19.78 12.95 3.97
C LYS A 359 -19.38 12.62 2.55
N ALA A 360 -18.87 11.42 2.35
CA ALA A 360 -18.62 10.86 1.03
C ALA A 360 -18.89 9.35 1.03
N ASP A 361 -19.35 8.84 -0.10
CA ASP A 361 -19.51 7.41 -0.34
C ASP A 361 -19.09 7.02 -1.76
N GLU A 362 -18.81 5.74 -1.96
CA GLU A 362 -18.37 5.19 -3.25
C GLU A 362 -18.92 3.78 -3.45
N TRP A 363 -19.47 3.55 -4.61
CA TRP A 363 -19.63 2.24 -5.20
C TRP A 363 -18.50 1.97 -6.19
N TYR A 364 -17.87 0.82 -6.08
CA TYR A 364 -16.95 0.27 -7.06
C TYR A 364 -17.50 -1.06 -7.55
N ILE A 365 -17.57 -1.24 -8.87
CA ILE A 365 -17.95 -2.50 -9.51
C ILE A 365 -16.88 -2.81 -10.55
N GLY A 366 -16.23 -3.95 -10.44
CA GLY A 366 -15.12 -4.29 -11.31
C GLY A 366 -14.88 -5.76 -11.49
N GLY A 367 -13.89 -6.05 -12.32
CA GLY A 367 -13.41 -7.38 -12.58
C GLY A 367 -11.89 -7.44 -12.71
N ASN A 368 -11.35 -8.58 -12.31
CA ASN A 368 -9.95 -8.90 -12.39
C ASN A 368 -9.74 -10.08 -13.34
N TRP A 369 -8.74 -10.01 -14.18
CA TRP A 369 -8.23 -11.12 -14.97
C TRP A 369 -6.82 -11.47 -14.49
N TYR A 370 -6.68 -12.62 -13.86
CA TYR A 370 -5.44 -13.16 -13.32
C TYR A 370 -4.71 -13.98 -14.40
N ILE A 371 -3.90 -13.33 -15.21
CA ILE A 371 -3.13 -13.96 -16.30
C ILE A 371 -2.08 -14.93 -15.72
N ASN A 372 -1.39 -14.48 -14.67
CA ASN A 372 -0.47 -15.28 -13.87
C ASN A 372 -0.63 -14.91 -12.38
N GLY A 373 -1.77 -15.26 -11.78
CA GLY A 373 -2.13 -14.86 -10.43
C GLY A 373 -1.97 -13.35 -10.22
N ASN A 374 -1.48 -12.95 -9.06
CA ASN A 374 -1.18 -11.54 -8.78
C ASN A 374 0.11 -11.03 -9.45
N ASN A 375 0.92 -11.92 -10.08
CA ASN A 375 2.14 -11.50 -10.76
C ASN A 375 1.84 -10.74 -12.05
N THR A 376 0.83 -11.21 -12.80
CA THR A 376 0.38 -10.49 -14.00
C THR A 376 -1.15 -10.48 -13.99
N LYS A 377 -1.75 -9.33 -13.78
CA LYS A 377 -3.19 -9.18 -13.78
C LYS A 377 -3.65 -7.90 -14.47
N PHE A 378 -4.79 -7.99 -15.11
CA PHE A 378 -5.53 -6.84 -15.61
C PHE A 378 -6.78 -6.63 -14.75
N GLN A 379 -7.11 -5.37 -14.48
CA GLN A 379 -8.26 -4.97 -13.70
C GLN A 379 -9.04 -3.88 -14.44
N LEU A 380 -10.36 -3.97 -14.41
CA LEU A 380 -11.26 -2.95 -14.95
C LEU A 380 -12.36 -2.71 -13.94
N GLY A 381 -12.71 -1.44 -13.70
CA GLY A 381 -13.76 -1.08 -12.76
C GLY A 381 -14.44 0.24 -13.09
N TYR A 382 -15.69 0.31 -12.69
CA TYR A 382 -16.50 1.53 -12.68
C TYR A 382 -16.60 2.04 -11.24
N VAL A 383 -16.56 3.35 -11.11
CA VAL A 383 -16.66 4.07 -9.85
C VAL A 383 -17.82 5.04 -9.93
N HIS A 384 -18.67 5.05 -8.92
CA HIS A 384 -19.67 6.08 -8.66
C HIS A 384 -19.49 6.55 -7.23
N ALA A 385 -19.14 7.82 -7.04
CA ALA A 385 -18.85 8.40 -5.74
C ALA A 385 -19.63 9.69 -5.54
N GLU A 386 -20.14 9.88 -4.35
CA GLU A 386 -20.84 11.10 -3.96
C GLU A 386 -20.16 11.75 -2.75
N SER A 387 -20.18 13.08 -2.68
CA SER A 387 -19.92 13.83 -1.47
C SER A 387 -21.07 14.81 -1.21
N LYS A 388 -21.45 14.95 0.05
CA LYS A 388 -22.64 15.69 0.45
C LYS A 388 -22.51 16.31 1.85
N ASP A 389 -23.53 17.10 2.22
CA ASP A 389 -23.57 17.83 3.49
C ASP A 389 -22.46 18.88 3.57
N GLN A 390 -22.72 19.99 2.93
CA GLN A 390 -21.78 21.10 2.76
C GLN A 390 -21.18 21.65 4.07
N ILE A 391 -19.87 21.89 4.03
CA ILE A 391 -19.18 22.64 5.08
C ILE A 391 -18.70 23.97 4.48
N GLY A 392 -19.17 25.08 5.06
CA GLY A 392 -18.60 26.41 4.77
C GLY A 392 -18.98 27.05 3.43
N GLY A 393 -20.18 26.86 2.95
CA GLY A 393 -20.72 27.65 1.82
C GLY A 393 -20.48 27.08 0.42
N ALA A 394 -20.01 25.85 0.32
CA ALA A 394 -19.80 25.15 -0.95
C ALA A 394 -21.12 24.54 -1.50
N PRO A 395 -21.16 23.97 -2.72
CA PRO A 395 -22.31 23.23 -3.22
C PRO A 395 -22.75 22.11 -2.29
N GLY A 396 -24.04 21.80 -2.25
CA GLY A 396 -24.60 20.81 -1.34
C GLY A 396 -24.24 19.37 -1.65
N LYS A 397 -23.84 19.08 -2.89
CA LYS A 397 -23.51 17.73 -3.36
C LYS A 397 -22.51 17.82 -4.53
N ALA A 398 -21.62 16.83 -4.61
CA ALA A 398 -20.84 16.58 -5.82
C ALA A 398 -20.84 15.08 -6.11
N THR A 399 -20.94 14.70 -7.37
CA THR A 399 -20.97 13.32 -7.84
C THR A 399 -19.83 13.10 -8.82
N ALA A 400 -19.00 12.08 -8.56
CA ALA A 400 -17.94 11.66 -9.48
C ALA A 400 -18.22 10.25 -10.00
N GLU A 401 -18.08 10.07 -11.30
CA GLU A 401 -18.27 8.77 -11.92
C GLU A 401 -17.30 8.53 -13.08
N GLY A 402 -16.98 7.29 -13.33
CA GLY A 402 -16.11 6.94 -14.44
C GLY A 402 -15.48 5.57 -14.36
N ILE A 403 -14.57 5.33 -15.30
CA ILE A 403 -13.92 4.06 -15.50
C ILE A 403 -12.46 4.14 -15.09
N ARG A 404 -11.96 3.07 -14.49
CA ARG A 404 -10.55 2.82 -14.21
C ARG A 404 -10.12 1.50 -14.81
N SER A 405 -8.89 1.44 -15.27
CA SER A 405 -8.24 0.15 -15.54
C SER A 405 -6.81 0.13 -15.03
N GLN A 406 -6.29 -1.06 -14.78
CA GLN A 406 -4.91 -1.27 -14.35
C GLN A 406 -4.33 -2.52 -14.98
N MET A 407 -3.12 -2.39 -15.49
CA MET A 407 -2.24 -3.52 -15.80
C MET A 407 -1.14 -3.59 -14.74
N GLN A 408 -0.94 -4.78 -14.18
CA GLN A 408 0.07 -5.05 -13.16
C GLN A 408 1.01 -6.15 -13.61
N VAL A 409 2.30 -5.95 -13.35
CA VAL A 409 3.34 -6.99 -13.42
C VAL A 409 4.18 -6.93 -12.16
N ASN A 410 4.34 -8.07 -11.48
CA ASN A 410 5.30 -8.28 -10.38
C ASN A 410 6.37 -9.29 -10.82
N PHE A 411 7.58 -9.14 -10.35
CA PHE A 411 8.68 -10.08 -10.59
C PHE A 411 9.57 -10.23 -9.34
#